data_8a36dbf105b4c2319897ac6d30d0da04
#
_entry.id   8a36dbf105b4c2319897ac6d30d0da04
#
_cell.length_a   1.000
_cell.length_b   1.000
_cell.length_c   1.000
_cell.angle_alpha   90.00
_cell.angle_beta   90.00
_cell.angle_gamma   90.00
#
_symmetry.space_group_name_H-M   'P 1'
#
loop_
_entity.id
_entity.type
_entity.pdbx_description
1 polymer ?
#
loop_
_entity_poly.entity_id
_entity_poly.type
_entity_poly.pdbx_seq_one_letter_code
_entity_poly.pdbx_strand_id
1 'polypeptide(L)'
;SANLLYFALKALEYEQMVADGDRDHTFWAIEEPEAHLHPNLQRLVFRNYLRPRGSGQSEVAKPSSTVLMTTHSPHIASVTPLKDIVLLRQDADGNATEAVSTAEIELEAPDVADLERYLDVNRGEVLFAKGVILVEGDAERFLVPVLARNNGYDLDELGIAVCSIS
;
A
#
# COMPACT_ATOMS: atom_id res chain seq x y z
N SER A 1 4.65 16.39 -12.89
CA SER A 1 3.38 16.95 -12.44
C SER A 1 3.62 17.93 -11.30
N ALA A 2 2.73 18.91 -11.11
CA ALA A 2 2.85 19.91 -10.04
C ALA A 2 2.94 19.27 -8.64
N ASN A 3 2.22 18.18 -8.41
CA ASN A 3 2.23 17.45 -7.13
C ASN A 3 3.60 16.85 -6.82
N LEU A 4 4.28 16.26 -7.80
CA LEU A 4 5.62 15.70 -7.58
C LEU A 4 6.62 16.79 -7.18
N LEU A 5 6.57 17.95 -7.86
CA LEU A 5 7.42 19.09 -7.54
C LEU A 5 7.12 19.63 -6.12
N TYR A 6 5.84 19.71 -5.77
CA TYR A 6 5.42 20.13 -4.43
C TYR A 6 5.96 19.20 -3.33
N PHE A 7 5.81 17.87 -3.49
CA PHE A 7 6.34 16.90 -2.53
C PHE A 7 7.87 16.97 -2.43
N ALA A 8 8.56 17.10 -3.56
CA ALA A 8 10.02 17.23 -3.58
C ALA A 8 10.50 18.51 -2.84
N LEU A 9 9.84 19.64 -3.09
CA LEU A 9 10.14 20.90 -2.42
C LEU A 9 9.89 20.82 -0.90
N LYS A 10 8.76 20.22 -0.50
CA LYS A 10 8.45 20.05 0.92
C LYS A 10 9.40 19.10 1.62
N ALA A 11 9.86 18.04 0.96
CA ALA A 11 10.85 17.13 1.51
C ALA A 11 12.20 17.82 1.71
N LEU A 12 12.63 18.67 0.77
CA LEU A 12 13.87 19.47 0.88
C LEU A 12 13.76 20.53 1.99
N GLU A 13 12.65 21.26 2.06
CA GLU A 13 12.38 22.24 3.14
C GLU A 13 12.47 21.56 4.50
N TYR A 14 11.89 20.38 4.63
CA TYR A 14 11.94 19.61 5.85
C TYR A 14 13.36 19.13 6.20
N GLU A 15 14.11 18.59 5.25
CA GLU A 15 15.52 18.18 5.46
C GLU A 15 16.35 19.36 5.98
N GLN A 16 16.11 20.56 5.50
CA GLN A 16 16.79 21.76 5.92
C GLN A 16 16.42 22.16 7.36
N MET A 17 15.13 22.12 7.72
CA MET A 17 14.66 22.41 9.10
C MET A 17 15.22 21.42 10.13
N VAL A 18 15.37 20.16 9.77
CA VAL A 18 15.96 19.14 10.64
C VAL A 18 17.48 19.36 10.77
N ALA A 19 18.17 19.70 9.68
CA ALA A 19 19.59 19.99 9.70
C ALA A 19 19.93 21.24 10.55
N ASP A 20 19.04 22.21 10.55
CA ASP A 20 19.20 23.46 11.34
C ASP A 20 18.83 23.26 12.82
N GLY A 21 18.33 22.08 13.23
CA GLY A 21 17.99 21.76 14.61
C GLY A 21 16.70 22.43 15.11
N ASP A 22 15.91 22.99 14.21
CA ASP A 22 14.67 23.71 14.55
C ASP A 22 13.52 22.77 14.92
N ARG A 23 13.67 21.46 14.68
CA ARG A 23 12.61 20.47 14.96
C ARG A 23 13.17 19.12 15.42
N ASP A 24 12.55 18.56 16.44
CA ASP A 24 12.88 17.23 16.96
C ASP A 24 12.13 16.13 16.21
N HIS A 25 10.90 16.41 15.74
CA HIS A 25 10.04 15.47 15.04
C HIS A 25 9.04 16.18 14.13
N THR A 26 8.72 15.56 13.00
CA THR A 26 7.68 16.05 12.07
C THR A 26 6.65 14.97 11.79
N PHE A 27 5.39 15.38 11.77
CA PHE A 27 4.26 14.56 11.36
C PHE A 27 3.76 15.00 9.99
N TRP A 28 3.67 14.06 9.05
CA TRP A 28 3.13 14.29 7.72
C TRP A 28 1.83 13.53 7.57
N ALA A 29 0.74 14.23 7.32
CA ALA A 29 -0.52 13.63 6.91
C ALA A 29 -0.72 13.92 5.41
N ILE A 30 -0.81 12.88 4.60
CA ILE A 30 -0.88 12.96 3.14
C ILE A 30 -2.08 12.15 2.67
N GLU A 31 -2.97 12.80 1.93
CA GLU A 31 -4.14 12.15 1.35
C GLU A 31 -3.88 11.90 -0.14
N GLU A 32 -4.04 10.64 -0.56
CA GLU A 32 -3.95 10.18 -1.94
C GLU A 32 -2.80 10.81 -2.76
N PRO A 33 -1.53 10.61 -2.36
CA PRO A 33 -0.38 11.21 -3.04
C PRO A 33 -0.24 10.78 -4.50
N GLU A 34 -0.87 9.68 -4.87
CA GLU A 34 -0.94 9.17 -6.23
C GLU A 34 -1.89 9.95 -7.15
N ALA A 35 -2.75 10.79 -6.62
CA ALA A 35 -3.71 11.55 -7.43
C ALA A 35 -3.01 12.30 -8.57
N HIS A 36 -3.47 12.05 -9.81
CA HIS A 36 -2.90 12.60 -11.04
C HIS A 36 -1.46 12.16 -11.39
N LEU A 37 -0.93 11.12 -10.74
CA LEU A 37 0.37 10.54 -11.07
C LEU A 37 0.22 9.31 -11.97
N HIS A 38 1.07 9.23 -13.00
CA HIS A 38 1.19 8.02 -13.79
C HIS A 38 1.66 6.84 -12.89
N PRO A 39 1.12 5.61 -13.04
CA PRO A 39 1.45 4.46 -12.21
C PRO A 39 2.95 4.25 -11.95
N ASN A 40 3.78 4.41 -12.99
CA ASN A 40 5.25 4.28 -12.85
C ASN A 40 5.87 5.29 -11.88
N LEU A 41 5.25 6.48 -11.71
CA LEU A 41 5.72 7.51 -10.80
C LEU A 41 5.23 7.30 -9.37
N GLN A 42 4.13 6.61 -9.16
CA GLN A 42 3.55 6.38 -7.83
C GLN A 42 4.53 5.63 -6.92
N ARG A 43 5.11 4.52 -7.40
CA ARG A 43 6.13 3.76 -6.67
C ARG A 43 7.39 4.57 -6.38
N LEU A 44 7.83 5.37 -7.38
CA LEU A 44 9.00 6.20 -7.26
C LEU A 44 8.82 7.28 -6.19
N VAL A 45 7.67 7.94 -6.19
CA VAL A 45 7.32 8.98 -5.21
C VAL A 45 7.31 8.40 -3.80
N PHE A 46 6.64 7.27 -3.61
CA PHE A 46 6.63 6.62 -2.30
C PHE A 46 8.03 6.27 -1.82
N ARG A 47 8.83 5.58 -2.63
CA ARG A 47 10.16 5.11 -2.23
C ARG A 47 11.14 6.23 -1.92
N ASN A 48 11.09 7.32 -2.69
CA ASN A 48 12.12 8.36 -2.62
C ASN A 48 11.73 9.55 -1.77
N TYR A 49 10.43 9.83 -1.62
CA TYR A 49 9.97 11.07 -1.00
C TYR A 49 9.05 10.87 0.21
N LEU A 50 8.32 9.76 0.26
CA LEU A 50 7.32 9.53 1.31
C LEU A 50 7.77 8.49 2.34
N ARG A 51 8.66 7.57 1.96
CA ARG A 51 9.20 6.59 2.92
C ARG A 51 10.15 7.30 3.88
N PRO A 52 9.96 7.17 5.21
CA PRO A 52 10.87 7.75 6.19
C PRO A 52 12.31 7.29 5.93
N ARG A 53 13.23 8.22 5.75
CA ARG A 53 14.66 7.91 5.63
C ARG A 53 15.16 7.52 7.02
N GLY A 54 15.48 6.27 7.25
CA GLY A 54 15.96 5.76 8.55
C GLY A 54 15.76 4.26 8.72
N SER A 55 15.07 3.59 7.81
CA SER A 55 14.85 2.14 7.86
C SER A 55 15.98 1.30 7.23
N GLY A 56 17.12 1.91 6.89
CA GLY A 56 18.26 1.21 6.27
C GLY A 56 19.62 1.77 6.69
N GLN A 57 20.32 1.04 7.55
CA GLN A 57 21.79 1.04 7.71
C GLN A 57 22.49 2.23 8.40
N SER A 58 21.85 3.01 9.27
CA SER A 58 22.62 3.84 10.19
C SER A 58 22.04 3.76 11.60
N GLU A 59 22.80 3.25 12.52
CA GLU A 59 22.44 3.01 13.94
C GLU A 59 22.23 4.29 14.77
N VAL A 60 22.25 5.48 14.19
CA VAL A 60 22.36 6.74 14.96
C VAL A 60 21.20 7.73 14.74
N ALA A 61 20.32 7.54 13.79
CA ALA A 61 19.23 8.50 13.57
C ALA A 61 17.88 7.96 14.06
N LYS A 62 17.37 8.53 15.17
CA LYS A 62 15.94 8.43 15.51
C LYS A 62 15.12 8.88 14.30
N PRO A 63 14.00 8.20 13.97
CA PRO A 63 13.14 8.68 12.90
C PRO A 63 12.66 10.08 13.25
N SER A 64 13.14 11.06 12.50
CA SER A 64 12.77 12.47 12.69
C SER A 64 11.40 12.80 12.09
N SER A 65 10.76 11.81 11.47
CA SER A 65 9.44 12.00 10.86
C SER A 65 8.56 10.76 10.95
N THR A 66 7.26 11.01 11.11
CA THR A 66 6.20 10.00 10.93
C THR A 66 5.34 10.42 9.74
N VAL A 67 5.08 9.49 8.84
CA VAL A 67 4.20 9.71 7.69
C VAL A 67 2.92 8.89 7.89
N LEU A 68 1.77 9.56 7.89
CA LEU A 68 0.45 8.95 7.81
C LEU A 68 -0.11 9.26 6.42
N MET A 69 -0.49 8.23 5.67
CA MET A 69 -0.90 8.40 4.29
C MET A 69 -2.13 7.55 4.00
N THR A 70 -3.09 8.14 3.28
CA THR A 70 -4.17 7.38 2.67
C THR A 70 -3.85 7.09 1.21
N THR A 71 -4.22 5.92 0.71
CA THR A 71 -4.02 5.55 -0.69
C THR A 71 -5.03 4.52 -1.16
N HIS A 72 -5.42 4.60 -2.42
CA HIS A 72 -6.14 3.56 -3.15
C HIS A 72 -5.26 2.90 -4.23
N SER A 73 -3.96 3.19 -4.23
CA SER A 73 -3.04 2.68 -5.24
C SER A 73 -2.43 1.33 -4.87
N PRO A 74 -2.67 0.27 -5.65
CA PRO A 74 -1.97 -1.00 -5.49
C PRO A 74 -0.46 -0.85 -5.72
N HIS A 75 -0.02 0.16 -6.48
CA HIS A 75 1.39 0.45 -6.70
C HIS A 75 2.09 0.97 -5.45
N ILE A 76 1.40 1.77 -4.63
CA ILE A 76 1.93 2.24 -3.35
C ILE A 76 1.87 1.09 -2.33
N ALA A 77 0.75 0.41 -2.24
CA ALA A 77 0.57 -0.72 -1.33
C ALA A 77 1.63 -1.81 -1.55
N SER A 78 1.95 -2.14 -2.81
CA SER A 78 2.95 -3.17 -3.18
C SER A 78 4.39 -2.85 -2.78
N VAL A 79 4.70 -1.62 -2.40
CA VAL A 79 6.05 -1.20 -1.96
C VAL A 79 6.10 -0.74 -0.52
N THR A 80 4.95 -0.74 0.16
CA THR A 80 4.83 -0.44 1.59
C THR A 80 5.12 -1.70 2.39
N PRO A 81 5.96 -1.65 3.43
CA PRO A 81 6.14 -2.78 4.33
C PRO A 81 4.81 -3.24 4.92
N LEU A 82 4.58 -4.55 4.94
CA LEU A 82 3.30 -5.11 5.38
C LEU A 82 2.88 -4.59 6.76
N LYS A 83 3.80 -4.52 7.71
CA LYS A 83 3.58 -4.02 9.07
C LYS A 83 3.13 -2.55 9.17
N ASP A 84 3.31 -1.77 8.11
CA ASP A 84 2.99 -0.34 8.08
C ASP A 84 1.63 -0.08 7.40
N ILE A 85 0.88 -1.13 7.06
CA ILE A 85 -0.42 -1.03 6.39
C ILE A 85 -1.55 -1.14 7.42
N VAL A 86 -2.53 -0.24 7.30
CA VAL A 86 -3.82 -0.32 7.99
C VAL A 86 -4.92 -0.37 6.95
N LEU A 87 -5.68 -1.44 6.92
CA LEU A 87 -6.82 -1.61 6.02
C LEU A 87 -8.07 -0.99 6.64
N LEU A 88 -8.72 -0.09 5.90
CA LEU A 88 -10.01 0.46 6.25
C LEU A 88 -11.10 -0.26 5.45
N ARG A 89 -12.06 -0.86 6.12
CA ARG A 89 -13.16 -1.60 5.50
C ARG A 89 -14.49 -1.17 6.11
N GLN A 90 -15.54 -1.20 5.31
CA GLN A 90 -16.89 -1.10 5.84
C GLN A 90 -17.24 -2.40 6.54
N ASP A 91 -17.95 -2.28 7.67
CA ASP A 91 -18.55 -3.45 8.34
C ASP A 91 -19.58 -4.14 7.44
N ALA A 92 -20.05 -5.32 7.85
CA ALA A 92 -20.98 -6.12 7.07
C ALA A 92 -22.32 -5.38 6.81
N ASP A 93 -22.69 -4.46 7.69
CA ASP A 93 -23.93 -3.69 7.62
C ASP A 93 -23.73 -2.33 6.89
N GLY A 94 -22.51 -1.94 6.57
CA GLY A 94 -22.17 -0.67 5.92
C GLY A 94 -22.34 0.56 6.81
N ASN A 95 -22.50 0.37 8.12
CA ASN A 95 -22.78 1.44 9.06
C ASN A 95 -21.54 2.03 9.73
N ALA A 96 -20.45 1.28 9.77
CA ALA A 96 -19.21 1.70 10.38
C ALA A 96 -17.98 1.37 9.48
N THR A 97 -16.90 2.06 9.73
CA THR A 97 -15.60 1.73 9.13
C THR A 97 -14.74 1.06 10.20
N GLU A 98 -14.27 -0.13 9.88
CA GLU A 98 -13.32 -0.87 10.71
C GLU A 98 -11.90 -0.64 10.20
N ALA A 99 -10.95 -0.49 11.13
CA ALA A 99 -9.54 -0.41 10.83
C ALA A 99 -8.84 -1.69 11.30
N VAL A 100 -8.15 -2.36 10.39
CA VAL A 100 -7.41 -3.59 10.68
C VAL A 100 -5.94 -3.35 10.37
N SER A 101 -5.08 -3.45 11.39
CA SER A 101 -3.63 -3.34 11.23
C SER A 101 -3.04 -4.67 10.78
N THR A 102 -2.30 -4.65 9.69
CA THR A 102 -1.56 -5.85 9.25
C THR A 102 -0.37 -6.18 10.15
N ALA A 103 0.06 -5.25 11.00
CA ALA A 103 1.07 -5.51 12.03
C ALA A 103 0.59 -6.48 13.13
N GLU A 104 -0.72 -6.65 13.29
CA GLU A 104 -1.33 -7.58 14.25
C GLU A 104 -1.39 -9.03 13.73
N ILE A 105 -1.04 -9.25 12.46
CA ILE A 105 -0.99 -10.60 11.88
C ILE A 105 0.25 -11.30 12.41
N GLU A 106 0.04 -12.38 13.15
CA GLU A 106 1.13 -13.24 13.65
C GLU A 106 1.69 -14.08 12.51
N LEU A 107 2.73 -13.59 11.86
CA LEU A 107 3.50 -14.30 10.83
C LEU A 107 4.96 -14.37 11.23
N GLU A 108 5.62 -15.47 10.86
CA GLU A 108 7.07 -15.59 10.98
C GLU A 108 7.79 -14.69 9.97
N ALA A 109 8.99 -14.22 10.30
CA ALA A 109 9.74 -13.30 9.43
C ALA A 109 9.94 -13.81 7.99
N PRO A 110 10.19 -15.12 7.74
CA PRO A 110 10.23 -15.65 6.37
C PRO A 110 8.91 -15.50 5.64
N ASP A 111 7.77 -15.77 6.31
CA ASP A 111 6.44 -15.71 5.70
C ASP A 111 6.06 -14.26 5.35
N VAL A 112 6.44 -13.30 6.20
CA VAL A 112 6.28 -11.86 5.90
C VAL A 112 7.03 -11.48 4.63
N ALA A 113 8.30 -11.92 4.51
CA ALA A 113 9.11 -11.60 3.34
C ALA A 113 8.56 -12.26 2.05
N ASP A 114 8.02 -13.48 2.17
CA ASP A 114 7.38 -14.17 1.05
C ASP A 114 6.07 -13.49 0.66
N LEU A 115 5.27 -13.05 1.62
CA LEU A 115 4.02 -12.33 1.37
C LEU A 115 4.28 -10.95 0.75
N GLU A 116 5.27 -10.19 1.25
CA GLU A 116 5.66 -8.90 0.66
C GLU A 116 6.14 -9.05 -0.79
N ARG A 117 6.85 -10.13 -1.09
CA ARG A 117 7.28 -10.45 -2.44
C ARG A 117 6.11 -10.87 -3.33
N TYR A 118 5.14 -11.60 -2.76
CA TYR A 118 3.93 -12.03 -3.44
C TYR A 118 3.00 -10.86 -3.77
N LEU A 119 2.86 -9.88 -2.87
CA LEU A 119 2.04 -8.68 -3.04
C LEU A 119 2.72 -7.68 -3.99
N ASP A 120 3.04 -8.11 -5.20
CA ASP A 120 3.46 -7.21 -6.27
C ASP A 120 2.29 -6.35 -6.80
N VAL A 121 2.56 -5.53 -7.81
CA VAL A 121 1.54 -4.62 -8.38
C VAL A 121 0.31 -5.36 -8.91
N ASN A 122 0.51 -6.54 -9.49
CA ASN A 122 -0.59 -7.32 -10.09
C ASN A 122 -1.46 -7.99 -9.03
N ARG A 123 -0.89 -8.21 -7.85
CA ARG A 123 -1.54 -8.87 -6.71
C ARG A 123 -1.90 -7.90 -5.59
N GLY A 124 -1.41 -6.65 -5.65
CA GLY A 124 -1.74 -5.60 -4.68
C GLY A 124 -3.24 -5.27 -4.63
N GLU A 125 -4.00 -5.57 -5.68
CA GLU A 125 -5.45 -5.44 -5.72
C GLU A 125 -6.17 -6.30 -4.66
N VAL A 126 -5.54 -7.39 -4.21
CA VAL A 126 -6.06 -8.26 -3.14
C VAL A 126 -6.34 -7.48 -1.86
N LEU A 127 -5.52 -6.48 -1.55
CA LEU A 127 -5.68 -5.66 -0.35
C LEU A 127 -6.95 -4.80 -0.39
N PHE A 128 -7.46 -4.50 -1.59
CA PHE A 128 -8.64 -3.67 -1.81
C PHE A 128 -9.90 -4.48 -2.13
N ALA A 129 -9.77 -5.79 -2.35
CA ALA A 129 -10.89 -6.66 -2.68
C ALA A 129 -11.79 -6.92 -1.46
N LYS A 130 -13.10 -7.05 -1.67
CA LYS A 130 -14.06 -7.50 -0.67
C LYS A 130 -13.93 -8.98 -0.35
N GLY A 131 -13.47 -9.77 -1.35
CA GLY A 131 -13.22 -11.18 -1.24
C GLY A 131 -12.13 -11.63 -2.20
N VAL A 132 -11.46 -12.72 -1.88
CA VAL A 132 -10.37 -13.28 -2.70
C VAL A 132 -10.60 -14.74 -2.96
N ILE A 133 -10.47 -15.15 -4.23
CA ILE A 133 -10.43 -16.54 -4.64
C ILE A 133 -8.98 -16.87 -4.99
N LEU A 134 -8.36 -17.76 -4.22
CA LEU A 134 -7.02 -18.25 -4.52
C LEU A 134 -7.12 -19.48 -5.44
N VAL A 135 -6.33 -19.48 -6.49
CA VAL A 135 -6.25 -20.55 -7.48
C VAL A 135 -4.80 -20.99 -7.69
N GLU A 136 -4.59 -22.21 -8.18
CA GLU A 136 -3.23 -22.77 -8.32
C GLU A 136 -2.42 -22.08 -9.43
N GLY A 137 -3.07 -21.71 -10.53
CA GLY A 137 -2.36 -21.18 -11.69
C GLY A 137 -3.14 -20.14 -12.50
N ASP A 138 -2.47 -19.62 -13.54
CA ASP A 138 -3.06 -18.61 -14.41
C ASP A 138 -4.25 -19.12 -15.23
N ALA A 139 -4.30 -20.43 -15.54
CA ALA A 139 -5.41 -21.01 -16.26
C ALA A 139 -6.73 -20.85 -15.50
N GLU A 140 -6.73 -21.17 -14.22
CA GLU A 140 -7.89 -21.01 -13.34
C GLU A 140 -8.19 -19.52 -13.09
N ARG A 141 -7.16 -18.68 -12.97
CA ARG A 141 -7.32 -17.23 -12.82
C ARG A 141 -8.15 -16.63 -13.97
N PHE A 142 -7.94 -17.08 -15.20
CA PHE A 142 -8.73 -16.64 -16.36
C PHE A 142 -10.08 -17.36 -16.49
N LEU A 143 -10.15 -18.63 -16.09
CA LEU A 143 -11.35 -19.46 -16.26
C LEU A 143 -12.42 -19.12 -15.22
N VAL A 144 -12.05 -18.91 -13.96
CA VAL A 144 -13.01 -18.67 -12.85
C VAL A 144 -13.93 -17.49 -13.11
N PRO A 145 -13.46 -16.30 -13.56
CA PRO A 145 -14.37 -15.19 -13.88
C PRO A 145 -15.36 -15.51 -15.01
N VAL A 146 -14.91 -16.26 -16.01
CA VAL A 146 -15.77 -16.68 -17.14
C VAL A 146 -16.85 -17.65 -16.66
N LEU A 147 -16.48 -18.61 -15.82
CA LEU A 147 -17.44 -19.57 -15.26
C LEU A 147 -18.43 -18.88 -14.32
N ALA A 148 -17.97 -17.95 -13.50
CA ALA A 148 -18.83 -17.15 -12.63
C ALA A 148 -19.88 -16.38 -13.45
N ARG A 149 -19.43 -15.67 -14.50
CA ARG A 149 -20.32 -14.89 -15.37
C ARG A 149 -21.34 -15.77 -16.11
N ASN A 150 -20.94 -16.97 -16.56
CA ASN A 150 -21.87 -17.93 -17.17
C ASN A 150 -22.94 -18.44 -16.18
N ASN A 151 -22.68 -18.37 -14.89
CA ASN A 151 -23.61 -18.69 -13.81
C ASN A 151 -24.33 -17.48 -13.23
N GLY A 152 -24.21 -16.30 -13.86
CA GLY A 152 -24.92 -15.08 -13.43
C GLY A 152 -24.22 -14.27 -12.35
N TYR A 153 -22.93 -14.53 -12.07
CA TYR A 153 -22.13 -13.77 -11.10
C TYR A 153 -21.06 -12.95 -11.81
N ASP A 154 -21.09 -11.65 -11.61
CA ASP A 154 -19.97 -10.77 -12.01
C ASP A 154 -19.05 -10.53 -10.81
N LEU A 155 -17.84 -11.08 -10.85
CA LEU A 155 -16.89 -11.00 -9.74
C LEU A 155 -16.40 -9.57 -9.53
N ASP A 156 -16.31 -8.77 -10.61
CA ASP A 156 -15.88 -7.38 -10.52
C ASP A 156 -16.95 -6.53 -9.79
N GLU A 157 -18.23 -6.71 -10.11
CA GLU A 157 -19.34 -6.06 -9.40
C GLU A 157 -19.40 -6.49 -7.92
N LEU A 158 -19.04 -7.73 -7.62
CA LEU A 158 -18.98 -8.26 -6.26
C LEU A 158 -17.73 -7.80 -5.50
N GLY A 159 -16.76 -7.19 -6.19
CA GLY A 159 -15.48 -6.80 -5.60
C GLY A 159 -14.60 -7.99 -5.23
N ILE A 160 -14.70 -9.10 -5.97
CA ILE A 160 -13.95 -10.33 -5.71
C ILE A 160 -12.76 -10.41 -6.67
N ALA A 161 -11.54 -10.48 -6.11
CA ALA A 161 -10.32 -10.71 -6.87
C ALA A 161 -10.00 -12.22 -7.01
N VAL A 162 -9.53 -12.64 -8.18
CA VAL A 162 -9.03 -14.00 -8.40
C VAL A 162 -7.52 -13.96 -8.56
N CYS A 163 -6.80 -14.61 -7.63
CA CYS A 163 -5.35 -14.57 -7.55
C CYS A 163 -4.74 -15.97 -7.66
N SER A 164 -3.72 -16.09 -8.52
CA SER A 164 -2.91 -17.30 -8.66
C SER A 164 -1.85 -17.33 -7.57
N ILE A 165 -1.63 -18.50 -6.93
CA ILE A 165 -0.58 -18.72 -5.93
C ILE A 165 0.73 -19.23 -6.54
N SER A 166 0.75 -19.49 -7.85
CA SER A 166 1.95 -19.92 -8.60
C SER A 166 2.77 -18.73 -9.09
#